data_1a98b8c2d21ba54f99ce330526a8357d
#
_entry.id   1a98b8c2d21ba54f99ce330526a8357d
#
_cell.length_a   1.000
_cell.length_b   1.000
_cell.length_c   1.000
_cell.angle_alpha   90.00
_cell.angle_beta   90.00
_cell.angle_gamma   90.00
#
_symmetry.space_group_name_H-M   'P 1'
#
loop_
_entity.id
_entity.type
_entity.pdbx_description
1 polymer ?
#
loop_
_entity_poly.entity_id
_entity_poly.type
_entity_poly.pdbx_seq_one_letter_code
_entity_poly.pdbx_strand_id
1 'polypeptide(L)'
;MMLEVRLLGPPEITLDGTPVEVDTRKAIALLAYLVVEKSATRDTLSALFWADSPGQRARATLRRTLSALRGGTGADLLDADRSVISLVGEISCDIDILDDELAATGDHDHDQGDVCPRCIPHLQRAAAMHRG
;
A
#
# COMPACT_ATOMS: atom_id res chain seq x y z
N MET A 1 -13.50 8.72 6.65
CA MET A 1 -12.13 8.44 7.09
C MET A 1 -11.29 8.05 5.89
N MET A 2 -10.24 8.79 5.60
CA MET A 2 -9.39 8.55 4.43
C MET A 2 -7.97 8.22 4.87
N LEU A 3 -7.49 7.05 4.48
CA LEU A 3 -6.10 6.64 4.64
C LEU A 3 -5.32 7.03 3.39
N GLU A 4 -4.28 7.82 3.55
CA GLU A 4 -3.38 8.20 2.47
C GLU A 4 -2.02 7.55 2.72
N VAL A 5 -1.54 6.79 1.73
CA VAL A 5 -0.27 6.06 1.82
C VAL A 5 0.62 6.49 0.67
N ARG A 6 1.82 6.97 0.98
CA ARG A 6 2.82 7.36 0.00
C ARG A 6 3.99 6.41 0.08
N LEU A 7 4.28 5.72 -1.02
CA LEU A 7 5.31 4.69 -1.11
C LEU A 7 6.44 5.04 -2.10
N LEU A 8 6.29 6.12 -2.86
CA LEU A 8 7.30 6.58 -3.82
C LEU A 8 8.32 7.49 -3.13
N GLY A 9 9.16 6.88 -2.34
CA GLY A 9 10.14 7.51 -1.46
C GLY A 9 10.02 6.93 -0.06
N PRO A 10 10.50 7.61 0.99
CA PRO A 10 10.29 7.14 2.35
C PRO A 10 8.79 6.97 2.62
N PRO A 11 8.36 5.83 3.19
CA PRO A 11 6.94 5.57 3.42
C PRO A 11 6.31 6.62 4.33
N GLU A 12 5.18 7.17 3.92
CA GLU A 12 4.38 8.10 4.71
C GLU A 12 2.94 7.63 4.75
N ILE A 13 2.37 7.62 5.94
CA ILE A 13 0.99 7.20 6.18
C ILE A 13 0.28 8.33 6.93
N THR A 14 -0.85 8.79 6.37
CA THR A 14 -1.70 9.78 7.03
C THR A 14 -3.13 9.29 7.08
N LEU A 15 -3.83 9.62 8.16
CA LEU A 15 -5.24 9.33 8.33
C LEU A 15 -5.96 10.65 8.55
N ASP A 16 -6.85 11.01 7.61
CA ASP A 16 -7.56 12.30 7.60
C ASP A 16 -6.61 13.50 7.72
N GLY A 17 -5.44 13.41 7.07
CA GLY A 17 -4.43 14.47 7.09
C GLY A 17 -3.49 14.46 8.29
N THR A 18 -3.69 13.56 9.25
CA THR A 18 -2.83 13.45 10.45
C THR A 18 -1.83 12.31 10.25
N PRO A 19 -0.52 12.56 10.45
CA PRO A 19 0.47 11.50 10.33
C PRO A 19 0.20 10.36 11.32
N VAL A 20 0.35 9.13 10.83
CA VAL A 20 0.20 7.92 11.64
C VAL A 20 1.58 7.34 11.90
N GLU A 21 1.89 7.12 13.16
CA GLU A 21 3.13 6.44 13.54
C GLU A 21 2.87 4.94 13.66
N VAL A 22 3.70 4.17 12.98
CA VAL A 22 3.67 2.71 13.03
C VAL A 22 5.03 2.24 13.55
N ASP A 23 5.01 1.44 14.61
CA ASP A 23 6.18 1.17 15.44
C ASP A 23 7.28 0.35 14.75
N THR A 24 6.97 -0.42 13.72
CA THR A 24 7.96 -1.29 13.10
C THR A 24 7.95 -1.19 11.59
N ARG A 25 9.13 -1.43 10.98
CA ARG A 25 9.26 -1.48 9.53
C ARG A 25 8.42 -2.59 8.91
N LYS A 26 8.29 -3.73 9.59
CA LYS A 26 7.45 -4.83 9.10
C LYS A 26 5.97 -4.48 9.10
N ALA A 27 5.52 -3.73 10.09
CA ALA A 27 4.14 -3.26 10.12
C ALA A 27 3.85 -2.28 8.97
N ILE A 28 4.78 -1.38 8.67
CA ILE A 28 4.67 -0.46 7.52
C ILE A 28 4.66 -1.27 6.21
N ALA A 29 5.54 -2.24 6.07
CA ALA A 29 5.61 -3.09 4.87
C ALA A 29 4.33 -3.92 4.70
N LEU A 30 3.78 -4.44 5.78
CA LEU A 30 2.53 -5.19 5.77
C LEU A 30 1.36 -4.31 5.31
N LEU A 31 1.28 -3.11 5.84
CA LEU A 31 0.26 -2.14 5.43
C LEU A 31 0.41 -1.77 3.95
N ALA A 32 1.64 -1.51 3.50
CA ALA A 32 1.93 -1.21 2.10
C ALA A 32 1.51 -2.37 1.19
N TYR A 33 1.81 -3.59 1.56
CA TYR A 33 1.41 -4.78 0.82
C TYR A 33 -0.12 -4.86 0.68
N LEU A 34 -0.85 -4.66 1.77
CA LEU A 34 -2.32 -4.69 1.76
C LEU A 34 -2.92 -3.54 0.95
N VAL A 35 -2.28 -2.38 0.94
CA VAL A 35 -2.73 -1.25 0.11
C VAL A 35 -2.59 -1.58 -1.37
N VAL A 36 -1.48 -2.17 -1.77
CA VAL A 36 -1.21 -2.51 -3.18
C VAL A 36 -2.02 -3.71 -3.64
N GLU A 37 -2.04 -4.78 -2.85
CA GLU A 37 -2.70 -6.04 -3.20
C GLU A 37 -4.19 -6.08 -2.85
N LYS A 38 -4.67 -5.17 -2.03
CA LYS A 38 -6.05 -5.01 -1.53
C LYS A 38 -6.45 -6.05 -0.49
N SER A 39 -6.06 -7.31 -0.63
CA SER A 39 -6.29 -8.35 0.36
C SER A 39 -5.20 -9.41 0.29
N ALA A 40 -5.06 -10.17 1.35
CA ALA A 40 -4.12 -11.29 1.39
C ALA A 40 -4.58 -12.32 2.42
N THR A 41 -4.17 -13.57 2.24
CA THR A 41 -4.40 -14.60 3.26
C THR A 41 -3.38 -14.47 4.39
N ARG A 42 -3.77 -14.91 5.58
CA ARG A 42 -2.85 -14.95 6.72
C ARG A 42 -1.63 -15.82 6.44
N ASP A 43 -1.82 -16.93 5.73
CA ASP A 43 -0.73 -17.82 5.35
C ASP A 43 0.25 -17.13 4.40
N THR A 44 -0.24 -16.39 3.42
CA THR A 44 0.60 -15.62 2.50
C THR A 44 1.41 -14.57 3.25
N LEU A 45 0.78 -13.81 4.13
CA LEU A 45 1.46 -12.77 4.91
C LEU A 45 2.51 -13.36 5.85
N SER A 46 2.18 -14.46 6.52
CA SER A 46 3.11 -15.16 7.40
C SER A 46 4.33 -15.67 6.63
N ALA A 47 4.12 -16.26 5.46
CA ALA A 47 5.19 -16.77 4.61
C ALA A 47 6.08 -15.66 4.06
N LEU A 48 5.50 -14.51 3.69
CA LEU A 48 6.26 -13.39 3.13
C LEU A 48 7.10 -12.66 4.18
N PHE A 49 6.52 -12.38 5.34
CA PHE A 49 7.15 -11.48 6.31
C PHE A 49 7.89 -12.22 7.43
N TRP A 50 7.58 -13.47 7.67
CA TRP A 50 8.19 -14.28 8.74
C TRP A 50 8.53 -15.69 8.24
N ALA A 51 9.17 -15.76 7.08
CA ALA A 51 9.54 -17.03 6.44
C ALA A 51 10.45 -17.90 7.31
N ASP A 52 11.28 -17.28 8.16
CA ASP A 52 12.25 -17.99 9.01
C ASP A 52 11.66 -18.47 10.34
N SER A 53 10.38 -18.15 10.62
CA SER A 53 9.71 -18.53 11.86
C SER A 53 8.84 -19.77 11.66
N PRO A 54 8.72 -20.64 12.67
CA PRO A 54 7.72 -21.71 12.64
C PRO A 54 6.30 -21.15 12.47
N GLY A 55 5.42 -21.91 11.81
CA GLY A 55 4.08 -21.43 11.42
C GLY A 55 3.27 -20.79 12.54
N GLN A 56 3.27 -21.41 13.74
CA GLN A 56 2.54 -20.86 14.89
C GLN A 56 3.13 -19.55 15.39
N ARG A 57 4.45 -19.43 15.41
CA ARG A 57 5.13 -18.19 15.81
C ARG A 57 4.91 -17.08 14.78
N ALA A 58 4.97 -17.39 13.50
CA ALA A 58 4.69 -16.46 12.43
C ALA A 58 3.26 -15.91 12.53
N ARG A 59 2.28 -16.78 12.77
CA ARG A 59 0.88 -16.39 12.93
C ARG A 59 0.66 -15.51 14.17
N ALA A 60 1.32 -15.84 15.27
CA ALA A 60 1.24 -15.02 16.49
C ALA A 60 1.85 -13.63 16.28
N THR A 61 2.98 -13.57 15.58
CA THR A 61 3.63 -12.29 15.24
C THR A 61 2.77 -11.47 14.28
N LEU A 62 2.17 -12.10 13.29
CA LEU A 62 1.21 -11.44 12.40
C LEU A 62 0.05 -10.83 13.18
N ARG A 63 -0.53 -11.58 14.10
CA ARG A 63 -1.64 -11.11 14.93
C ARG A 63 -1.25 -9.89 15.76
N ARG A 64 -0.06 -9.89 16.37
CA ARG A 64 0.47 -8.74 17.11
C ARG A 64 0.70 -7.53 16.21
N THR A 65 1.24 -7.76 15.01
CA THR A 65 1.46 -6.70 14.03
C THR A 65 0.15 -6.06 13.58
N LEU A 66 -0.88 -6.86 13.32
CA LEU A 66 -2.21 -6.36 12.98
C LEU A 66 -2.82 -5.54 14.11
N SER A 67 -2.64 -5.97 15.36
CA SER A 67 -3.11 -5.21 16.52
C SER A 67 -2.39 -3.86 16.63
N ALA A 68 -1.08 -3.82 16.38
CA ALA A 68 -0.31 -2.58 16.37
C ALA A 68 -0.79 -1.63 15.27
N LEU A 69 -1.08 -2.15 14.09
CA LEU A 69 -1.65 -1.35 12.99
C LEU A 69 -3.01 -0.77 13.36
N ARG A 70 -3.89 -1.56 13.95
CA ARG A 70 -5.19 -1.08 14.42
C ARG A 70 -5.05 0.01 15.47
N GLY A 71 -4.11 -0.14 16.39
CA GLY A 71 -3.82 0.86 17.41
C GLY A 71 -3.30 2.18 16.83
N GLY A 72 -2.45 2.10 15.78
CA GLY A 72 -1.87 3.28 15.13
C GLY A 72 -2.82 3.99 14.17
N THR A 73 -3.66 3.24 13.45
CA THR A 73 -4.52 3.79 12.39
C THR A 73 -5.98 3.99 12.81
N GLY A 74 -6.39 3.43 13.95
CA GLY A 74 -7.79 3.34 14.32
C GLY A 74 -8.40 2.00 13.88
N ALA A 75 -9.41 1.53 14.58
CA ALA A 75 -9.87 0.14 14.52
C ALA A 75 -10.53 -0.27 13.18
N ASP A 76 -11.02 0.69 12.39
CA ASP A 76 -11.97 0.40 11.30
C ASP A 76 -11.33 0.22 9.93
N LEU A 77 -9.99 0.27 9.82
CA LEU A 77 -9.31 0.17 8.53
C LEU A 77 -9.01 -1.26 8.09
N LEU A 78 -9.01 -2.20 9.01
CA LEU A 78 -8.69 -3.60 8.73
C LEU A 78 -9.93 -4.46 8.95
N ASP A 79 -10.25 -5.24 7.93
CA ASP A 79 -11.19 -6.35 8.02
C ASP A 79 -10.38 -7.65 8.04
N ALA A 80 -10.38 -8.33 9.16
CA ALA A 80 -9.59 -9.53 9.36
C ALA A 80 -10.48 -10.65 9.87
N ASP A 81 -10.64 -11.70 9.07
CA ASP A 81 -11.22 -12.95 9.51
C ASP A 81 -10.13 -13.99 9.80
N ARG A 82 -10.52 -15.27 9.92
CA ARG A 82 -9.59 -16.35 10.24
C ARG A 82 -8.58 -16.64 9.12
N SER A 83 -8.89 -16.29 7.88
CA SER A 83 -8.09 -16.67 6.73
C SER A 83 -7.65 -15.49 5.87
N VAL A 84 -8.43 -14.42 5.76
CA VAL A 84 -8.17 -13.29 4.86
C VAL A 84 -8.13 -11.97 5.62
N ILE A 85 -7.21 -11.12 5.21
CA ILE A 85 -7.06 -9.77 5.74
C ILE A 85 -7.18 -8.80 4.57
N SER A 86 -8.00 -7.75 4.74
CA SER A 86 -8.17 -6.70 3.76
C SER A 86 -8.27 -5.34 4.43
N LEU A 87 -8.01 -4.28 3.66
CA LEU A 87 -8.26 -2.93 4.10
C LEU A 87 -9.67 -2.51 3.69
N VAL A 88 -10.34 -1.78 4.56
CA VAL A 88 -11.68 -1.25 4.30
C VAL A 88 -11.67 0.28 4.42
N GLY A 89 -12.63 0.93 3.75
CA GLY A 89 -12.76 2.38 3.74
C GLY A 89 -12.08 3.04 2.55
N GLU A 90 -11.95 4.35 2.59
CA GLU A 90 -11.31 5.12 1.53
C GLU A 90 -9.81 5.12 1.71
N ILE A 91 -9.09 4.63 0.69
CA ILE A 91 -7.64 4.52 0.69
C ILE A 91 -7.11 5.18 -0.57
N SER A 92 -6.15 6.09 -0.40
CA SER A 92 -5.42 6.70 -1.50
C SER A 92 -3.96 6.28 -1.42
N CYS A 93 -3.42 5.76 -2.51
CA CYS A 93 -2.02 5.37 -2.62
C CYS A 93 -1.39 6.04 -3.84
N ASP A 94 -0.20 6.58 -3.68
CA ASP A 94 0.53 7.23 -4.79
C ASP A 94 0.88 6.24 -5.91
N ILE A 95 1.07 4.96 -5.60
CA ILE A 95 1.30 3.92 -6.62
C ILE A 95 0.09 3.78 -7.53
N ASP A 96 -1.13 3.79 -6.99
CA ASP A 96 -2.34 3.73 -7.81
C ASP A 96 -2.48 4.95 -8.70
N ILE A 97 -2.14 6.14 -8.18
CA ILE A 97 -2.15 7.39 -8.95
C ILE A 97 -1.10 7.33 -10.06
N LEU A 98 0.10 6.82 -9.75
CA LEU A 98 1.16 6.62 -10.74
C LEU A 98 0.71 5.68 -11.85
N ASP A 99 0.09 4.56 -11.49
CA ASP A 99 -0.41 3.58 -12.46
C ASP A 99 -1.46 4.22 -13.38
N ASP A 100 -2.36 5.02 -12.84
CA ASP A 100 -3.38 5.74 -13.61
C ASP A 100 -2.75 6.74 -14.59
N GLU A 101 -1.74 7.49 -14.16
CA GLU A 101 -1.03 8.44 -15.03
C GLU A 101 -0.27 7.72 -16.14
N LEU A 102 0.38 6.59 -15.84
CA LEU A 102 1.09 5.81 -16.85
C LEU A 102 0.11 5.12 -17.82
N ALA A 103 -1.02 4.64 -17.33
CA ALA A 103 -2.07 4.07 -18.19
C ALA A 103 -2.64 5.10 -19.16
N ALA A 104 -2.77 6.35 -18.75
CA ALA A 104 -3.25 7.43 -19.60
C ALA A 104 -2.33 7.70 -20.80
N THR A 105 -1.03 7.36 -20.70
CA THR A 105 -0.11 7.49 -21.83
C THR A 105 -0.37 6.47 -22.95
N GLY A 106 -1.08 5.38 -22.66
CA GLY A 106 -1.47 4.37 -23.64
C GLY A 106 -2.84 4.59 -24.28
N ASP A 107 -3.61 5.59 -23.83
CA ASP A 107 -5.00 5.79 -24.25
C ASP A 107 -5.15 6.67 -25.48
N HIS A 108 -4.07 7.02 -26.16
CA HIS A 108 -4.15 7.81 -27.38
C HIS A 108 -3.33 7.20 -28.51
N ASP A 109 -3.55 7.75 -29.69
CA ASP A 109 -3.22 7.17 -30.97
C ASP A 109 -1.72 7.25 -31.28
N HIS A 110 -0.93 6.36 -30.68
CA HIS A 110 0.48 6.17 -31.00
C HIS A 110 0.95 4.76 -30.61
N ASP A 111 2.07 4.32 -31.13
CA ASP A 111 2.63 3.03 -30.82
C ASP A 111 3.18 2.97 -29.38
N GLN A 112 3.18 1.77 -28.81
CA GLN A 112 3.81 1.54 -27.49
C GLN A 112 5.30 1.90 -27.57
N GLY A 113 5.75 2.68 -26.61
CA GLY A 113 7.10 3.16 -26.55
C GLY A 113 7.31 4.55 -27.15
N ASP A 114 6.35 5.05 -27.91
CA ASP A 114 6.38 6.41 -28.43
C ASP A 114 5.82 7.39 -27.38
N VAL A 115 6.39 8.60 -27.37
CA VAL A 115 5.92 9.69 -26.49
C VAL A 115 5.39 10.81 -27.37
N CYS A 116 4.09 11.11 -27.21
CA CYS A 116 3.46 12.22 -27.91
C CYS A 116 3.27 13.41 -26.97
N PRO A 117 2.89 14.62 -27.50
CA PRO A 117 2.64 15.77 -26.63
C PRO A 117 1.58 15.56 -25.55
N ARG A 118 0.65 14.61 -25.76
CA ARG A 118 -0.38 14.27 -24.75
C ARG A 118 0.17 13.44 -23.60
N CYS A 119 1.27 12.69 -23.83
CA CYS A 119 1.94 11.90 -22.80
C CYS A 119 2.73 12.76 -21.83
N ILE A 120 3.28 13.89 -22.28
CA ILE A 120 4.20 14.69 -21.48
C ILE A 120 3.60 15.14 -20.15
N PRO A 121 2.37 15.70 -20.07
CA PRO A 121 1.79 16.08 -18.78
C PRO A 121 1.62 14.91 -17.83
N HIS A 122 1.23 13.73 -18.33
CA HIS A 122 1.09 12.52 -17.50
C HIS A 122 2.43 12.04 -16.97
N LEU A 123 3.45 12.02 -17.83
CA LEU A 123 4.80 11.62 -17.42
C LEU A 123 5.42 12.62 -16.44
N GLN A 124 5.17 13.90 -16.61
CA GLN A 124 5.63 14.94 -15.68
C GLN A 124 4.99 14.78 -14.31
N ARG A 125 3.69 14.51 -14.25
CA ARG A 125 2.99 14.24 -12.98
C ARG A 125 3.51 12.98 -12.32
N ALA A 126 3.72 11.92 -13.09
CA ALA A 126 4.29 10.67 -12.59
C ALA A 126 5.69 10.87 -11.99
N ALA A 127 6.56 11.60 -12.71
CA ALA A 127 7.91 11.90 -12.25
C ALA A 127 7.92 12.75 -10.98
N ALA A 128 6.99 13.70 -10.86
CA ALA A 128 6.88 14.59 -9.70
C ALA A 128 6.43 13.85 -8.43
N MET A 129 5.87 12.67 -8.54
CA MET A 129 5.43 11.88 -7.38
C MET A 129 6.60 11.26 -6.62
N HIS A 130 7.76 11.11 -7.23
CA HIS A 130 8.94 10.56 -6.60
C HIS A 130 9.52 11.55 -5.58
N ARG A 131 9.71 11.09 -4.33
CA ARG A 131 10.16 11.94 -3.21
C ARG A 131 11.56 11.60 -2.73
N GLY A 132 12.10 10.53 -3.18
CA GLY A 132 13.40 10.03 -2.75
C GLY A 132 14.56 10.54 -3.61
#